data_73665add54ea17b7e9a59840ea22bcfc
#
_entry.id   73665add54ea17b7e9a59840ea22bcfc
#
_cell.length_a   1.000
_cell.length_b   1.000
_cell.length_c   1.000
_cell.angle_alpha   90.00
_cell.angle_beta   90.00
_cell.angle_gamma   90.00
#
_symmetry.space_group_name_H-M   'P 1'
#
loop_
_entity.id
_entity.type
_entity.pdbx_description
1 polymer ?
#
loop_
_entity_poly.entity_id
_entity_poly.type
_entity_poly.pdbx_seq_one_letter_code
_entity_poly.pdbx_strand_id
1 'polypeptide(L)'
;MMEHVGRYREFAEFLAGHGIYVLGNDHLGHGKTAAAEEDRGYFGDHAGAVSVIRDMRRVTVHAQRKYPGVPIFLLGHSMGSFFARRYLTVYKDGIDGVILLGTGAPKDAEVRFGYMLADSVCKRKGTRYRSKMLYNLSLGNYNRKFKPTKTPYDWLSRDEERDRAFGDDPLTNFIFTAGAYRDFFEVILK
;
A
#
# COMPACT_ATOMS: atom_id res chain seq x y z
N MET A 1 0.08 -1.05 3.56
CA MET A 1 -0.61 0.15 4.09
C MET A 1 0.27 0.78 5.14
N MET A 2 0.22 2.09 5.31
CA MET A 2 0.97 2.83 6.35
C MET A 2 2.49 2.59 6.33
N GLU A 3 3.08 2.51 5.16
CA GLU A 3 4.51 2.30 4.93
C GLU A 3 5.05 3.27 3.88
N HIS A 4 6.36 3.31 3.74
CA HIS A 4 7.05 4.08 2.71
C HIS A 4 8.19 3.29 2.09
N VAL A 5 8.64 3.69 0.91
CA VAL A 5 9.65 2.97 0.12
C VAL A 5 11.00 2.84 0.84
N GLY A 6 11.34 3.78 1.72
CA GLY A 6 12.60 3.76 2.48
C GLY A 6 12.78 2.53 3.37
N ARG A 7 11.69 1.88 3.78
CA ARG A 7 11.74 0.65 4.57
C ARG A 7 12.29 -0.56 3.79
N TYR A 8 12.32 -0.47 2.48
CA TYR A 8 12.86 -1.52 1.59
C TYR A 8 14.32 -1.29 1.22
N ARG A 9 15.00 -0.30 1.86
CA ARG A 9 16.39 0.07 1.53
C ARG A 9 17.34 -1.11 1.64
N GLU A 10 17.36 -1.81 2.77
CA GLU A 10 18.26 -2.96 2.99
C GLU A 10 18.06 -4.05 1.93
N PHE A 11 16.80 -4.34 1.60
CA PHE A 11 16.47 -5.31 0.57
C PHE A 11 16.87 -4.83 -0.83
N ALA A 12 16.69 -3.55 -1.13
CA ALA A 12 17.11 -2.96 -2.39
C ALA A 12 18.64 -2.96 -2.55
N GLU A 13 19.36 -2.66 -1.48
CA GLU A 13 20.84 -2.72 -1.45
C GLU A 13 21.34 -4.16 -1.63
N PHE A 14 20.70 -5.13 -0.99
CA PHE A 14 21.01 -6.54 -1.20
C PHE A 14 20.81 -6.95 -2.67
N LEU A 15 19.70 -6.60 -3.28
CA LEU A 15 19.43 -6.89 -4.70
C LEU A 15 20.42 -6.18 -5.62
N ALA A 16 20.74 -4.92 -5.32
CA ALA A 16 21.74 -4.17 -6.10
C ALA A 16 23.12 -4.81 -6.06
N GLY A 17 23.53 -5.36 -4.91
CA GLY A 17 24.75 -6.14 -4.78
C GLY A 17 24.76 -7.42 -5.62
N HIS A 18 23.60 -7.87 -6.08
CA HIS A 18 23.43 -9.03 -6.98
C HIS A 18 23.13 -8.63 -8.44
N GLY A 19 23.38 -7.37 -8.81
CA GLY A 19 23.21 -6.89 -10.18
C GLY A 19 21.77 -6.58 -10.57
N ILE A 20 20.86 -6.45 -9.60
CA ILE A 20 19.43 -6.12 -9.84
C ILE A 20 19.22 -4.64 -9.53
N TYR A 21 18.83 -3.86 -10.53
CA TYR A 21 18.48 -2.46 -10.31
C TYR A 21 17.07 -2.35 -9.70
N VAL A 22 16.96 -1.64 -8.58
CA VAL A 22 15.70 -1.51 -7.85
C VAL A 22 15.17 -0.08 -7.95
N LEU A 23 13.91 0.04 -8.31
CA LEU A 23 13.14 1.28 -8.30
C LEU A 23 11.91 1.13 -7.42
N GLY A 24 11.57 2.18 -6.70
CA GLY A 24 10.34 2.25 -5.92
C GLY A 24 9.89 3.68 -5.77
N ASN A 25 8.59 3.86 -5.53
CA ASN A 25 8.01 5.17 -5.20
C ASN A 25 7.10 5.05 -3.99
N ASP A 26 7.00 6.12 -3.25
CA ASP A 26 5.93 6.28 -2.28
C ASP A 26 4.61 6.49 -3.03
N HIS A 27 3.58 5.73 -2.70
CA HIS A 27 2.24 5.97 -3.22
C HIS A 27 1.69 7.30 -2.70
N LEU A 28 0.68 7.85 -3.35
CA LEU A 28 -0.02 9.04 -2.85
C LEU A 28 -0.39 8.86 -1.37
N GLY A 29 -0.19 9.90 -0.59
CA GLY A 29 -0.43 9.88 0.85
C GLY A 29 0.51 8.98 1.66
N HIS A 30 1.65 8.56 1.11
CA HIS A 30 2.66 7.77 1.80
C HIS A 30 4.02 8.44 1.70
N GLY A 31 4.86 8.22 2.72
CA GLY A 31 6.24 8.69 2.73
C GLY A 31 6.36 10.17 2.32
N LYS A 32 7.20 10.44 1.34
CA LYS A 32 7.49 11.79 0.86
C LYS A 32 6.46 12.35 -0.13
N THR A 33 5.47 11.59 -0.55
CA THR A 33 4.36 12.09 -1.40
C THR A 33 3.25 12.75 -0.58
N ALA A 34 3.21 12.54 0.72
CA ALA A 34 2.38 13.32 1.64
C ALA A 34 3.09 14.65 1.91
N ALA A 35 2.52 15.77 1.43
CA ALA A 35 3.11 17.10 1.60
C ALA A 35 3.05 17.56 3.06
N ALA A 36 2.02 17.13 3.80
CA ALA A 36 1.81 17.41 5.20
C ALA A 36 1.31 16.16 5.94
N GLU A 37 1.29 16.20 7.26
CA GLU A 37 0.86 15.07 8.08
C GLU A 37 -0.60 14.69 7.82
N GLU A 38 -1.46 15.67 7.61
CA GLU A 38 -2.86 15.50 7.26
C GLU A 38 -3.09 14.84 5.90
N ASP A 39 -2.09 14.82 5.01
CA ASP A 39 -2.16 14.14 3.72
C ASP A 39 -1.79 12.66 3.80
N ARG A 40 -1.26 12.18 4.92
CA ARG A 40 -0.93 10.75 5.08
C ARG A 40 -2.18 9.90 4.98
N GLY A 41 -2.11 8.84 4.18
CA GLY A 41 -3.23 7.94 3.94
C GLY A 41 -4.39 8.57 3.15
N TYR A 42 -4.12 9.61 2.37
CA TYR A 42 -5.08 10.25 1.46
C TYR A 42 -4.62 10.10 0.02
N PHE A 43 -5.45 9.51 -0.84
CA PHE A 43 -5.13 9.26 -2.25
C PHE A 43 -5.64 10.36 -3.20
N GLY A 44 -6.35 11.33 -2.69
CA GLY A 44 -7.02 12.38 -3.47
C GLY A 44 -8.53 12.33 -3.33
N ASP A 45 -9.20 13.41 -3.75
CA ASP A 45 -10.67 13.51 -3.68
C ASP A 45 -11.36 12.63 -4.72
N HIS A 46 -10.74 12.47 -5.89
CA HIS A 46 -11.29 11.76 -7.02
C HIS A 46 -10.26 10.81 -7.62
N ALA A 47 -10.70 9.59 -7.97
CA ALA A 47 -9.91 8.61 -8.69
C ALA A 47 -8.51 8.31 -8.10
N GLY A 48 -8.40 8.31 -6.76
CA GLY A 48 -7.13 8.10 -6.07
C GLY A 48 -6.47 6.78 -6.44
N ALA A 49 -7.23 5.68 -6.50
CA ALA A 49 -6.75 4.38 -6.97
C ALA A 49 -6.17 4.44 -8.40
N VAL A 50 -6.83 5.16 -9.30
CA VAL A 50 -6.36 5.33 -10.69
C VAL A 50 -5.04 6.10 -10.71
N SER A 51 -4.92 7.13 -9.89
CA SER A 51 -3.70 7.93 -9.77
C SER A 51 -2.52 7.10 -9.27
N VAL A 52 -2.72 6.28 -8.24
CA VAL A 52 -1.68 5.34 -7.76
C VAL A 52 -1.22 4.40 -8.87
N ILE A 53 -2.15 3.80 -9.62
CA ILE A 53 -1.82 2.88 -10.73
C ILE A 53 -1.09 3.60 -11.87
N ARG A 54 -1.46 4.85 -12.17
CA ARG A 54 -0.75 5.67 -13.17
C ARG A 54 0.68 6.00 -12.72
N ASP A 55 0.89 6.27 -11.44
CA ASP A 55 2.22 6.52 -10.90
C ASP A 55 3.10 5.26 -10.97
N MET A 56 2.55 4.09 -10.68
CA MET A 56 3.24 2.81 -10.92
C MET A 56 3.65 2.68 -12.40
N ARG A 57 2.76 3.04 -13.35
CA ARG A 57 3.09 3.02 -14.80
C ARG A 57 4.22 4.00 -15.14
N ARG A 58 4.23 5.18 -14.54
CA ARG A 58 5.33 6.15 -14.73
C ARG A 58 6.67 5.57 -14.31
N VAL A 59 6.73 4.88 -13.17
CA VAL A 59 7.95 4.20 -12.69
C VAL A 59 8.37 3.09 -13.66
N THR A 60 7.44 2.25 -14.13
CA THR A 60 7.73 1.21 -15.13
C THR A 60 8.30 1.80 -16.42
N VAL A 61 7.64 2.82 -16.98
CA VAL A 61 8.11 3.50 -18.21
C VAL A 61 9.47 4.16 -18.00
N HIS A 62 9.72 4.74 -16.82
CA HIS A 62 11.04 5.27 -16.49
C HIS A 62 12.11 4.16 -16.49
N ALA A 63 11.83 3.02 -15.89
CA ALA A 63 12.74 1.87 -15.88
C ALA A 63 13.05 1.39 -17.31
N GLN A 64 12.02 1.20 -18.14
CA GLN A 64 12.17 0.78 -19.54
C GLN A 64 13.05 1.74 -20.36
N ARG A 65 12.87 3.05 -20.14
CA ARG A 65 13.67 4.07 -20.85
C ARG A 65 15.11 4.10 -20.38
N LYS A 66 15.34 3.88 -19.09
CA LYS A 66 16.68 3.93 -18.50
C LYS A 66 17.50 2.67 -18.81
N TYR A 67 16.83 1.53 -18.90
CA TYR A 67 17.44 0.21 -19.14
C TYR A 67 16.64 -0.55 -20.21
N PRO A 68 16.77 -0.16 -21.49
CA PRO A 68 16.02 -0.81 -22.58
C PRO A 68 16.45 -2.28 -22.72
N GLY A 69 15.47 -3.17 -22.88
CA GLY A 69 15.70 -4.60 -23.07
C GLY A 69 16.02 -5.39 -21.79
N VAL A 70 16.09 -4.74 -20.64
CA VAL A 70 16.28 -5.44 -19.35
C VAL A 70 14.91 -5.89 -18.81
N PRO A 71 14.76 -7.17 -18.39
CA PRO A 71 13.51 -7.66 -17.80
C PRO A 71 13.11 -6.89 -16.55
N ILE A 72 11.80 -6.59 -16.42
CA ILE A 72 11.23 -5.84 -15.31
C ILE A 72 10.29 -6.73 -14.50
N PHE A 73 10.56 -6.83 -13.21
CA PHE A 73 9.72 -7.55 -12.24
C PHE A 73 9.03 -6.55 -11.32
N LEU A 74 7.71 -6.69 -11.18
CA LEU A 74 6.92 -5.88 -10.25
C LEU A 74 6.75 -6.60 -8.92
N LEU A 75 7.22 -6.00 -7.83
CA LEU A 75 7.00 -6.52 -6.49
C LEU A 75 5.91 -5.71 -5.79
N GLY A 76 4.87 -6.40 -5.33
CA GLY A 76 3.79 -5.82 -4.52
C GLY A 76 3.66 -6.52 -3.18
N HIS A 77 3.75 -5.76 -2.08
CA HIS A 77 3.59 -6.28 -0.72
C HIS A 77 2.30 -5.76 -0.08
N SER A 78 1.54 -6.66 0.56
CA SER A 78 0.30 -6.34 1.27
C SER A 78 -0.66 -5.53 0.38
N MET A 79 -1.05 -4.31 0.75
CA MET A 79 -1.83 -3.40 -0.10
C MET A 79 -1.23 -3.28 -1.51
N GLY A 80 0.09 -3.16 -1.63
CA GLY A 80 0.79 -3.09 -2.91
C GLY A 80 0.57 -4.31 -3.79
N SER A 81 0.30 -5.49 -3.23
CA SER A 81 -0.01 -6.69 -4.00
C SER A 81 -1.35 -6.59 -4.75
N PHE A 82 -2.35 -5.96 -4.16
CA PHE A 82 -3.62 -5.69 -4.82
C PHE A 82 -3.48 -4.61 -5.90
N PHE A 83 -2.73 -3.56 -5.64
CA PHE A 83 -2.40 -2.56 -6.66
C PHE A 83 -1.61 -3.17 -7.82
N ALA A 84 -0.65 -4.07 -7.55
CA ALA A 84 0.10 -4.79 -8.58
C ALA A 84 -0.83 -5.67 -9.46
N ARG A 85 -1.74 -6.41 -8.84
CA ARG A 85 -2.76 -7.20 -9.56
C ARG A 85 -3.63 -6.29 -10.45
N ARG A 86 -4.13 -5.19 -9.90
CA ARG A 86 -4.92 -4.22 -10.67
C ARG A 86 -4.09 -3.56 -11.78
N TYR A 87 -2.83 -3.23 -11.53
CA TYR A 87 -1.91 -2.73 -12.54
C TYR A 87 -1.84 -3.66 -13.76
N LEU A 88 -1.67 -4.97 -13.54
CA LEU A 88 -1.58 -5.97 -14.61
C LEU A 88 -2.88 -6.13 -15.42
N THR A 89 -4.04 -5.83 -14.84
CA THR A 89 -5.31 -5.83 -15.60
C THR A 89 -5.46 -4.59 -16.49
N VAL A 90 -4.83 -3.47 -16.11
CA VAL A 90 -4.89 -2.20 -16.84
C VAL A 90 -3.79 -2.11 -17.90
N TYR A 91 -2.56 -2.48 -17.51
CA TYR A 91 -1.37 -2.42 -18.38
C TYR A 91 -0.87 -3.85 -18.62
N LYS A 92 -1.07 -4.33 -19.83
CA LYS A 92 -0.73 -5.71 -20.22
C LYS A 92 0.71 -5.87 -20.70
N ASP A 93 1.49 -4.79 -20.72
CA ASP A 93 2.83 -4.73 -21.25
C ASP A 93 3.82 -4.11 -20.26
N GLY A 94 5.09 -4.41 -20.47
CA GLY A 94 6.19 -3.76 -19.78
C GLY A 94 6.56 -4.33 -18.42
N ILE A 95 5.98 -5.48 -18.06
CA ILE A 95 6.32 -6.27 -16.86
C ILE A 95 6.51 -7.72 -17.32
N ASP A 96 7.68 -8.28 -17.05
CA ASP A 96 8.06 -9.65 -17.41
C ASP A 96 7.68 -10.66 -16.33
N GLY A 97 7.52 -10.21 -15.08
CA GLY A 97 7.07 -11.04 -13.97
C GLY A 97 6.57 -10.23 -12.78
N VAL A 98 5.80 -10.89 -11.91
CA VAL A 98 5.24 -10.27 -10.71
C VAL A 98 5.53 -11.11 -9.48
N ILE A 99 5.86 -10.45 -8.38
CA ILE A 99 6.05 -11.04 -7.06
C ILE A 99 5.02 -10.43 -6.12
N LEU A 100 4.11 -11.26 -5.60
CA LEU A 100 3.05 -10.83 -4.69
C LEU A 100 3.33 -11.40 -3.29
N LEU A 101 3.63 -10.50 -2.35
CA LEU A 101 3.90 -10.85 -0.95
C LEU A 101 2.73 -10.42 -0.06
N GLY A 102 2.33 -11.28 0.87
CA GLY A 102 1.25 -10.98 1.81
C GLY A 102 -0.06 -10.60 1.13
N THR A 103 -0.32 -11.17 -0.06
CA THR A 103 -1.58 -10.97 -0.79
C THR A 103 -2.69 -11.80 -0.17
N GLY A 104 -3.94 -11.46 -0.49
CA GLY A 104 -5.13 -12.18 -0.04
C GLY A 104 -6.14 -12.38 -1.17
N ALA A 105 -7.15 -13.20 -0.88
CA ALA A 105 -8.32 -13.38 -1.73
C ALA A 105 -9.59 -13.24 -0.87
N PRO A 106 -9.92 -12.02 -0.42
CA PRO A 106 -11.12 -11.80 0.36
C PRO A 106 -12.36 -12.08 -0.50
N LYS A 107 -13.47 -12.48 0.14
CA LYS A 107 -14.72 -12.70 -0.56
C LYS A 107 -15.28 -11.40 -1.11
N ASP A 108 -15.77 -11.42 -2.33
CA ASP A 108 -16.36 -10.23 -2.99
C ASP A 108 -17.44 -9.54 -2.12
N ALA A 109 -18.27 -10.31 -1.45
CA ALA A 109 -19.33 -9.75 -0.57
C ALA A 109 -18.72 -8.93 0.59
N GLU A 110 -17.63 -9.40 1.19
CA GLU A 110 -16.94 -8.69 2.28
C GLU A 110 -16.31 -7.40 1.78
N VAL A 111 -15.69 -7.44 0.60
CA VAL A 111 -15.06 -6.26 -0.02
C VAL A 111 -16.12 -5.24 -0.44
N ARG A 112 -17.24 -5.68 -1.04
CA ARG A 112 -18.37 -4.81 -1.39
C ARG A 112 -18.99 -4.15 -0.15
N PHE A 113 -19.15 -4.89 0.94
CA PHE A 113 -19.61 -4.33 2.20
C PHE A 113 -18.63 -3.27 2.72
N GLY A 114 -17.33 -3.54 2.72
CA GLY A 114 -16.28 -2.59 3.10
C GLY A 114 -16.33 -1.32 2.24
N TYR A 115 -16.48 -1.47 0.92
CA TYR A 115 -16.63 -0.36 -0.02
C TYR A 115 -17.85 0.49 0.32
N MET A 116 -19.03 -0.12 0.47
CA MET A 116 -20.28 0.59 0.79
C MET A 116 -20.18 1.35 2.12
N LEU A 117 -19.54 0.75 3.11
CA LEU A 117 -19.32 1.38 4.41
C LEU A 117 -18.39 2.58 4.29
N ALA A 118 -17.27 2.45 3.59
CA ALA A 118 -16.32 3.53 3.35
C ALA A 118 -16.96 4.68 2.55
N ASP A 119 -17.73 4.37 1.50
CA ASP A 119 -18.46 5.34 0.70
C ASP A 119 -19.52 6.09 1.53
N SER A 120 -20.26 5.38 2.38
CA SER A 120 -21.20 5.99 3.32
C SER A 120 -20.54 6.96 4.30
N VAL A 121 -19.33 6.61 4.78
CA VAL A 121 -18.53 7.51 5.63
C VAL A 121 -18.06 8.73 4.83
N CYS A 122 -17.60 8.54 3.60
CA CYS A 122 -17.20 9.65 2.72
C CYS A 122 -18.35 10.63 2.48
N LYS A 123 -19.54 10.13 2.17
CA LYS A 123 -20.74 10.95 1.92
C LYS A 123 -21.18 11.78 3.13
N ARG A 124 -21.02 11.22 4.34
CA ARG A 124 -21.47 11.88 5.59
C ARG A 124 -20.42 12.76 6.25
N LYS A 125 -19.14 12.41 6.13
CA LYS A 125 -18.04 13.05 6.88
C LYS A 125 -16.90 13.57 6.00
N GLY A 126 -17.00 13.38 4.68
CA GLY A 126 -15.97 13.76 3.72
C GLY A 126 -14.90 12.69 3.51
N THR A 127 -14.22 12.79 2.37
CA THR A 127 -13.19 11.83 1.92
C THR A 127 -11.95 11.82 2.82
N ARG A 128 -11.62 12.93 3.46
CA ARG A 128 -10.46 13.09 4.36
C ARG A 128 -10.71 12.59 5.79
N TYR A 129 -11.95 12.21 6.12
CA TYR A 129 -12.26 11.73 7.47
C TYR A 129 -11.53 10.43 7.81
N ARG A 130 -10.87 10.38 8.96
CA ARG A 130 -10.14 9.21 9.48
C ARG A 130 -11.04 8.40 10.39
N SER A 131 -11.54 7.28 9.89
CA SER A 131 -12.49 6.42 10.60
C SER A 131 -11.78 5.33 11.39
N LYS A 132 -11.82 5.42 12.72
CA LYS A 132 -11.35 4.32 13.60
C LYS A 132 -12.11 3.01 13.35
N MET A 133 -13.39 3.09 12.96
CA MET A 133 -14.18 1.92 12.62
C MET A 133 -13.62 1.20 11.39
N LEU A 134 -13.33 1.93 10.30
CA LEU A 134 -12.74 1.34 9.09
C LEU A 134 -11.34 0.77 9.39
N TYR A 135 -10.55 1.47 10.20
CA TYR A 135 -9.25 0.97 10.65
C TYR A 135 -9.38 -0.35 11.42
N ASN A 136 -10.29 -0.43 12.39
CA ASN A 136 -10.50 -1.64 13.20
C ASN A 136 -11.01 -2.82 12.36
N LEU A 137 -11.83 -2.57 11.34
CA LEU A 137 -12.30 -3.61 10.42
C LEU A 137 -11.20 -4.12 9.48
N SER A 138 -10.20 -3.30 9.18
CA SER A 138 -9.09 -3.66 8.28
C SER A 138 -7.88 -4.22 9.03
N LEU A 139 -7.19 -3.40 9.82
CA LEU A 139 -5.90 -3.72 10.45
C LEU A 139 -5.96 -3.82 11.97
N GLY A 140 -6.89 -3.10 12.61
CA GLY A 140 -6.91 -2.92 14.07
C GLY A 140 -7.09 -4.19 14.89
N ASN A 141 -7.47 -5.31 14.24
CA ASN A 141 -7.66 -6.61 14.90
C ASN A 141 -6.51 -7.58 14.69
N TYR A 142 -5.50 -7.26 13.87
CA TYR A 142 -4.44 -8.18 13.51
C TYR A 142 -3.61 -8.62 14.73
N ASN A 143 -3.35 -7.72 15.65
CA ASN A 143 -2.57 -7.99 16.86
C ASN A 143 -3.27 -8.93 17.88
N ARG A 144 -4.58 -9.18 17.72
CA ARG A 144 -5.33 -10.05 18.67
C ARG A 144 -4.81 -11.48 18.75
N LYS A 145 -4.20 -11.98 17.65
CA LYS A 145 -3.66 -13.35 17.58
C LYS A 145 -2.30 -13.49 18.25
N PHE A 146 -1.64 -12.40 18.63
CA PHE A 146 -0.28 -12.37 19.15
C PHE A 146 -0.21 -12.05 20.65
N LYS A 147 -1.28 -12.29 21.39
CA LYS A 147 -1.33 -12.05 22.83
C LYS A 147 -0.47 -13.06 23.62
N PRO A 148 0.24 -12.64 24.69
CA PRO A 148 0.37 -11.27 25.16
C PRO A 148 1.23 -10.42 24.22
N THR A 149 0.75 -9.22 23.88
CA THR A 149 1.44 -8.31 22.97
C THR A 149 2.47 -7.47 23.70
N LYS A 150 3.61 -7.21 23.04
CA LYS A 150 4.69 -6.34 23.52
C LYS A 150 4.60 -4.95 22.90
N THR A 151 4.12 -4.89 21.65
CA THR A 151 3.89 -3.67 20.88
C THR A 151 2.51 -3.69 20.23
N PRO A 152 2.00 -2.57 19.71
CA PRO A 152 0.81 -2.56 18.86
C PRO A 152 0.99 -3.25 17.50
N TYR A 153 2.21 -3.70 17.18
CA TYR A 153 2.64 -4.13 15.83
C TYR A 153 3.20 -5.55 15.77
N ASP A 154 3.07 -6.36 16.84
CA ASP A 154 3.59 -7.74 16.90
C ASP A 154 3.09 -8.66 15.79
N TRP A 155 2.07 -8.22 15.05
CA TRP A 155 1.57 -8.90 13.87
C TRP A 155 2.43 -8.68 12.61
N LEU A 156 3.33 -7.69 12.62
CA LEU A 156 4.21 -7.35 11.49
C LEU A 156 5.44 -8.24 11.46
N SER A 157 6.06 -8.48 12.61
CA SER A 157 7.32 -9.21 12.71
C SER A 157 7.41 -10.00 14.01
N ARG A 158 8.35 -10.94 14.06
CA ARG A 158 8.81 -11.58 15.31
C ARG A 158 9.98 -10.82 15.95
N ASP A 159 10.53 -9.87 15.22
CA ASP A 159 11.62 -9.02 15.65
C ASP A 159 11.04 -7.74 16.28
N GLU A 160 11.14 -7.65 17.62
CA GLU A 160 10.61 -6.53 18.39
C GLU A 160 11.26 -5.19 18.03
N GLU A 161 12.52 -5.19 17.64
CA GLU A 161 13.22 -3.97 17.23
C GLU A 161 12.62 -3.41 15.93
N ARG A 162 12.30 -4.30 14.97
CA ARG A 162 11.59 -3.92 13.74
C ARG A 162 10.18 -3.40 14.00
N ASP A 163 9.47 -3.98 14.95
CA ASP A 163 8.13 -3.53 15.34
C ASP A 163 8.17 -2.16 16.02
N ARG A 164 9.14 -1.93 16.92
CA ARG A 164 9.37 -0.62 17.54
C ARG A 164 9.78 0.42 16.50
N ALA A 165 10.73 0.10 15.62
CA ALA A 165 11.15 0.99 14.55
C ALA A 165 9.99 1.39 13.63
N PHE A 166 9.03 0.48 13.39
CA PHE A 166 7.79 0.81 12.67
C PHE A 166 6.92 1.79 13.46
N GLY A 167 6.78 1.59 14.76
CA GLY A 167 5.96 2.47 15.62
C GLY A 167 6.54 3.88 15.77
N ASP A 168 7.86 3.99 15.82
CA ASP A 168 8.60 5.23 16.06
C ASP A 168 8.81 6.05 14.76
N ASP A 169 8.67 5.41 13.59
CA ASP A 169 8.84 6.10 12.31
C ASP A 169 7.65 7.03 12.03
N PRO A 170 7.87 8.34 11.91
CA PRO A 170 6.80 9.30 11.66
C PRO A 170 6.10 9.13 10.31
N LEU A 171 6.70 8.37 9.36
CA LEU A 171 6.13 8.09 8.05
C LEU A 171 5.30 6.81 8.00
N THR A 172 5.15 6.14 9.13
CA THR A 172 4.30 4.95 9.32
C THR A 172 3.19 5.23 10.33
N ASN A 173 2.42 4.23 10.70
CA ASN A 173 1.48 4.28 11.83
C ASN A 173 0.40 5.40 11.75
N PHE A 174 -0.11 5.68 10.57
CA PHE A 174 -1.22 6.61 10.37
C PHE A 174 -2.52 5.88 10.00
N ILE A 175 -3.66 6.49 10.29
CA ILE A 175 -4.97 5.96 9.90
C ILE A 175 -5.31 6.47 8.50
N PHE A 176 -5.69 5.57 7.61
CA PHE A 176 -6.17 5.92 6.27
C PHE A 176 -7.44 6.77 6.35
N THR A 177 -7.57 7.67 5.38
CA THR A 177 -8.82 8.42 5.17
C THR A 177 -9.93 7.50 4.64
N ALA A 178 -11.17 7.88 4.84
CA ALA A 178 -12.32 7.14 4.32
C ALA A 178 -12.28 7.01 2.78
N GLY A 179 -11.81 8.06 2.09
CA GLY A 179 -11.60 8.04 0.64
C GLY A 179 -10.57 6.99 0.22
N ALA A 180 -9.43 6.91 0.92
CA ALA A 180 -8.40 5.92 0.61
C ALA A 180 -8.86 4.47 0.88
N TYR A 181 -9.67 4.24 1.93
CA TYR A 181 -10.31 2.93 2.13
C TYR A 181 -11.26 2.58 1.00
N ARG A 182 -12.14 3.51 0.61
CA ARG A 182 -13.06 3.32 -0.53
C ARG A 182 -12.31 2.96 -1.79
N ASP A 183 -11.28 3.73 -2.13
CA ASP A 183 -10.45 3.55 -3.32
C ASP A 183 -9.68 2.21 -3.27
N PHE A 184 -9.21 1.79 -2.10
CA PHE A 184 -8.55 0.50 -1.94
C PHE A 184 -9.52 -0.68 -2.12
N PHE A 185 -10.73 -0.62 -1.55
CA PHE A 185 -11.75 -1.64 -1.80
C PHE A 185 -12.14 -1.70 -3.28
N GLU A 186 -12.19 -0.56 -3.97
CA GLU A 186 -12.42 -0.52 -5.42
C GLU A 186 -11.33 -1.26 -6.21
N VAL A 187 -10.06 -1.13 -5.80
CA VAL A 187 -8.94 -1.85 -6.42
C VAL A 187 -9.09 -3.37 -6.27
N ILE A 188 -9.56 -3.83 -5.12
CA ILE A 188 -9.75 -5.27 -4.87
C ILE A 188 -10.90 -5.84 -5.70
N LEU A 189 -11.96 -5.04 -5.95
CA LEU A 189 -13.16 -5.46 -6.68
C LEU A 189 -12.97 -5.50 -8.21
N LYS A 190 -11.94 -4.88 -8.73
CA LYS A 190 -11.65 -4.76 -10.18
C LYS A 190 -10.45 -5.59 -10.60
#